data_06b5643182b0be6404c7f138f15a834e
#
_entry.id   06b5643182b0be6404c7f138f15a834e
#
_cell.length_a   1.000
_cell.length_b   1.000
_cell.length_c   1.000
_cell.angle_alpha   90.00
_cell.angle_beta   90.00
_cell.angle_gamma   90.00
#
_symmetry.space_group_name_H-M   'P 1'
#
loop_
_entity.id
_entity.type
_entity.pdbx_description
1 polymer ?
#
loop_
_entity_poly.entity_id
_entity_poly.type
_entity_poly.pdbx_seq_one_letter_code
_entity_poly.pdbx_strand_id
1 'polypeptide(L)'
;MNDRNYPLLTKLFLDLEVELHPTSMSFGVETDYLKWCSNDFLKLKFLRSFKKIRLFFEMIRFNSLASDVKSNSSIEDWLRENNFSDFFRENYIFPMSASIWSSSQESINKFPMRSLSSFFKNHGLLDLIKRPQWFSVLGGSNTYIDKIIKQSQIKNLFLNAQVSINREEEKVLVQNNDITNQYDAIIFACHANQIEEVLKDISSEEEEALSMFEYTKNNVLLHTDSTLMPEEKSLWSSWNSFKNNKYDYVSYWMNNLQKLDTQKDIFVTLGNFPDIDEERVFKKIDYEHPLYSENTLAGQKLIKSMQGENKTYFVGAHLGYGFHEDGIKSSVEVLKIINE
;
A
#
# COMPACT_ATOMS: atom_id res chain seq x y z
N MET A 1 7.14 8.41 0.80
CA MET A 1 6.25 9.56 0.65
C MET A 1 6.77 10.54 -0.40
N ASN A 2 5.98 11.50 -0.84
CA ASN A 2 6.42 12.62 -1.67
C ASN A 2 5.76 13.92 -1.20
N ASP A 3 6.27 15.04 -1.64
CA ASP A 3 5.85 16.39 -1.23
C ASP A 3 4.47 16.82 -1.78
N ARG A 4 3.97 16.14 -2.82
CA ARG A 4 2.69 16.48 -3.47
C ARG A 4 1.49 15.82 -2.80
N ASN A 5 1.61 14.53 -2.43
CA ASN A 5 0.46 13.68 -2.11
C ASN A 5 0.37 13.29 -0.64
N TYR A 6 1.33 13.71 0.17
CA TYR A 6 1.41 13.37 1.59
C TYR A 6 1.48 14.65 2.46
N PRO A 7 0.53 15.62 2.33
CA PRO A 7 0.63 16.88 3.05
C PRO A 7 0.52 16.72 4.56
N LEU A 8 -0.34 15.83 5.07
CA LEU A 8 -0.50 15.61 6.52
C LEU A 8 0.69 14.85 7.09
N LEU A 9 1.16 13.81 6.38
CA LEU A 9 2.35 13.07 6.77
C LEU A 9 3.60 13.97 6.76
N THR A 10 3.73 14.83 5.74
CA THR A 10 4.82 15.81 5.65
C THR A 10 4.78 16.76 6.84
N LYS A 11 3.60 17.27 7.18
CA LYS A 11 3.43 18.14 8.35
C LYS A 11 3.82 17.42 9.63
N LEU A 12 3.32 16.19 9.85
CA LEU A 12 3.68 15.39 11.02
C LEU A 12 5.19 15.17 11.12
N PHE A 13 5.85 14.85 10.01
CA PHE A 13 7.31 14.64 10.01
C PHE A 13 8.10 15.91 10.28
N LEU A 14 7.61 17.06 9.82
CA LEU A 14 8.20 18.37 10.16
C LEU A 14 8.03 18.67 11.65
N ASP A 15 6.82 18.50 12.20
CA ASP A 15 6.52 18.74 13.59
C ASP A 15 7.34 17.82 14.53
N LEU A 16 7.64 16.60 14.08
CA LEU A 16 8.46 15.61 14.79
C LEU A 16 9.96 15.71 14.48
N GLU A 17 10.38 16.62 13.61
CA GLU A 17 11.77 16.74 13.16
C GLU A 17 12.34 15.42 12.59
N VAL A 18 11.52 14.70 11.80
CA VAL A 18 11.92 13.42 11.17
C VAL A 18 12.82 13.69 9.98
N GLU A 19 14.00 13.09 9.97
CA GLU A 19 14.92 13.21 8.83
C GLU A 19 14.47 12.35 7.66
N LEU A 20 14.42 12.97 6.46
CA LEU A 20 14.02 12.34 5.21
C LEU A 20 15.22 12.22 4.26
N HIS A 21 15.27 11.12 3.53
CA HIS A 21 16.26 10.87 2.50
C HIS A 21 15.59 10.80 1.12
N PRO A 22 16.08 11.55 0.10
CA PRO A 22 15.58 11.42 -1.27
C PRO A 22 15.78 9.99 -1.80
N THR A 23 14.74 9.44 -2.42
CA THR A 23 14.76 8.08 -2.95
C THR A 23 14.19 8.02 -4.37
N SER A 24 14.46 6.93 -5.07
CA SER A 24 13.93 6.65 -6.39
C SER A 24 12.79 5.64 -6.32
N MET A 25 11.68 5.93 -7.00
CA MET A 25 10.57 4.99 -7.22
C MET A 25 10.65 4.44 -8.64
N SER A 26 11.84 3.95 -9.01
CA SER A 26 12.02 3.28 -10.29
C SER A 26 11.31 1.93 -10.30
N PHE A 27 10.79 1.55 -11.47
CA PHE A 27 10.02 0.35 -11.67
C PHE A 27 10.60 -0.48 -12.81
N GLY A 28 10.66 -1.78 -12.63
CA GLY A 28 11.10 -2.75 -13.61
C GLY A 28 10.10 -3.88 -13.77
N VAL A 29 10.02 -4.45 -14.94
CA VAL A 29 9.17 -5.60 -15.28
C VAL A 29 9.99 -6.62 -16.04
N GLU A 30 9.87 -7.86 -15.65
CA GLU A 30 10.38 -9.01 -16.36
C GLU A 30 9.25 -10.02 -16.57
N THR A 31 8.92 -10.26 -17.83
CA THR A 31 7.95 -11.28 -18.25
C THR A 31 8.61 -12.20 -19.28
N ASP A 32 7.95 -13.30 -19.65
CA ASP A 32 8.42 -14.17 -20.75
C ASP A 32 8.59 -13.43 -22.09
N TYR A 33 7.94 -12.27 -22.23
CA TYR A 33 7.88 -11.54 -23.50
C TYR A 33 8.73 -10.27 -23.53
N LEU A 34 8.97 -9.66 -22.37
CA LEU A 34 9.60 -8.35 -22.29
C LEU A 34 10.32 -8.14 -20.95
N LYS A 35 11.52 -7.55 -21.03
CA LYS A 35 12.26 -7.02 -19.89
C LYS A 35 12.48 -5.53 -20.09
N TRP A 36 12.08 -4.71 -19.12
CA TRP A 36 12.28 -3.26 -19.18
C TRP A 36 12.33 -2.65 -17.77
N CYS A 37 12.90 -1.46 -17.65
CA CYS A 37 12.85 -0.66 -16.43
C CYS A 37 12.62 0.83 -16.75
N SER A 38 12.19 1.60 -15.75
CA SER A 38 11.91 3.04 -15.91
C SER A 38 13.08 3.81 -16.52
N ASN A 39 14.33 3.43 -16.19
CA ASN A 39 15.52 4.07 -16.69
C ASN A 39 15.84 3.72 -18.16
N ASP A 40 15.23 2.68 -18.71
CA ASP A 40 15.45 2.31 -20.12
C ASP A 40 14.90 3.36 -21.07
N PHE A 41 13.79 4.01 -20.74
CA PHE A 41 13.15 5.04 -21.57
C PHE A 41 14.02 6.27 -21.81
N LEU A 42 15.08 6.45 -21.02
CA LEU A 42 16.07 7.51 -21.17
C LEU A 42 17.29 7.10 -21.99
N LYS A 43 17.39 5.82 -22.39
CA LYS A 43 18.56 5.28 -23.09
C LYS A 43 18.26 5.08 -24.59
N LEU A 44 19.22 5.41 -25.45
CA LEU A 44 19.13 5.18 -26.91
C LEU A 44 18.88 3.70 -27.27
N LYS A 45 19.31 2.76 -26.43
CA LYS A 45 19.04 1.31 -26.60
C LYS A 45 17.55 0.97 -26.62
N PHE A 46 16.71 1.79 -26.00
CA PHE A 46 15.26 1.65 -26.04
C PHE A 46 14.70 1.64 -27.47
N LEU A 47 15.21 2.53 -28.33
CA LEU A 47 14.79 2.65 -29.72
C LEU A 47 15.13 1.43 -30.60
N ARG A 48 15.93 0.50 -30.11
CA ARG A 48 16.27 -0.73 -30.84
C ARG A 48 15.28 -1.87 -30.62
N SER A 49 14.30 -1.71 -29.72
CA SER A 49 13.29 -2.72 -29.42
C SER A 49 11.89 -2.27 -29.83
N PHE A 50 11.37 -2.87 -30.90
CA PHE A 50 10.00 -2.61 -31.36
C PHE A 50 8.95 -2.85 -30.24
N LYS A 51 9.16 -3.88 -29.40
CA LYS A 51 8.26 -4.18 -28.27
C LYS A 51 8.27 -3.02 -27.24
N LYS A 52 9.44 -2.48 -26.89
CA LYS A 52 9.55 -1.35 -25.96
C LYS A 52 8.94 -0.06 -26.53
N ILE A 53 9.15 0.19 -27.82
CA ILE A 53 8.56 1.35 -28.52
C ILE A 53 7.04 1.24 -28.51
N ARG A 54 6.49 0.08 -28.85
CA ARG A 54 5.03 -0.19 -28.80
C ARG A 54 4.49 0.05 -27.39
N LEU A 55 5.15 -0.51 -26.36
CA LEU A 55 4.77 -0.30 -24.96
C LEU A 55 4.70 1.19 -24.61
N PHE A 56 5.70 1.95 -25.02
CA PHE A 56 5.78 3.39 -24.73
C PHE A 56 4.63 4.18 -25.36
N PHE A 57 4.25 3.89 -26.61
CA PHE A 57 3.12 4.55 -27.25
C PHE A 57 1.79 4.19 -26.57
N GLU A 58 1.60 2.94 -26.17
CA GLU A 58 0.42 2.54 -25.40
C GLU A 58 0.40 3.19 -24.00
N MET A 59 1.55 3.37 -23.35
CA MET A 59 1.67 4.14 -22.09
C MET A 59 1.24 5.60 -22.27
N ILE A 60 1.72 6.30 -23.31
CA ILE A 60 1.32 7.69 -23.58
C ILE A 60 -0.19 7.78 -23.80
N ARG A 61 -0.75 6.87 -24.61
CA ARG A 61 -2.18 6.81 -24.87
C ARG A 61 -2.98 6.53 -23.60
N PHE A 62 -2.52 5.59 -22.78
CA PHE A 62 -3.14 5.28 -21.49
C PHE A 62 -3.11 6.50 -20.56
N ASN A 63 -1.98 7.17 -20.38
CA ASN A 63 -1.85 8.33 -19.52
C ASN A 63 -2.82 9.44 -19.93
N SER A 64 -3.01 9.65 -21.24
CA SER A 64 -3.97 10.62 -21.75
C SER A 64 -5.42 10.26 -21.41
N LEU A 65 -5.83 9.01 -21.64
CA LEU A 65 -7.20 8.55 -21.43
C LEU A 65 -7.52 8.34 -19.93
N ALA A 66 -6.53 7.89 -19.16
CA ALA A 66 -6.69 7.61 -17.74
C ALA A 66 -6.69 8.88 -16.86
N SER A 67 -6.46 10.06 -17.41
CA SER A 67 -6.38 11.31 -16.62
C SER A 67 -7.73 11.77 -16.05
N ASP A 68 -8.87 11.36 -16.62
CA ASP A 68 -10.22 11.75 -16.19
C ASP A 68 -11.23 10.61 -16.38
N VAL A 69 -11.02 9.49 -15.73
CA VAL A 69 -11.93 8.34 -15.77
C VAL A 69 -13.09 8.55 -14.80
N LYS A 70 -14.31 8.55 -15.33
CA LYS A 70 -15.57 8.65 -14.58
C LYS A 70 -16.29 7.31 -14.44
N SER A 71 -15.91 6.32 -15.26
CA SER A 71 -16.51 4.99 -15.27
C SER A 71 -16.16 4.21 -14.01
N ASN A 72 -17.13 3.46 -13.49
CA ASN A 72 -16.93 2.48 -12.43
C ASN A 72 -16.59 1.08 -12.96
N SER A 73 -16.39 0.92 -14.28
CA SER A 73 -15.96 -0.36 -14.85
C SER A 73 -14.64 -0.85 -14.25
N SER A 74 -14.45 -2.16 -14.25
CA SER A 74 -13.19 -2.75 -13.81
C SER A 74 -12.01 -2.28 -14.68
N ILE A 75 -10.78 -2.40 -14.16
CA ILE A 75 -9.57 -2.10 -14.96
C ILE A 75 -9.58 -2.93 -16.24
N GLU A 76 -9.91 -4.23 -16.16
CA GLU A 76 -9.91 -5.11 -17.30
C GLU A 76 -10.92 -4.68 -18.36
N ASP A 77 -12.16 -4.41 -17.97
CA ASP A 77 -13.22 -3.99 -18.90
C ASP A 77 -12.89 -2.65 -19.54
N TRP A 78 -12.45 -1.66 -18.75
CA TRP A 78 -12.07 -0.35 -19.26
C TRP A 78 -10.93 -0.42 -20.28
N LEU A 79 -9.92 -1.24 -20.03
CA LEU A 79 -8.81 -1.44 -20.97
C LEU A 79 -9.28 -2.12 -22.28
N ARG A 80 -10.21 -3.07 -22.19
CA ARG A 80 -10.81 -3.71 -23.37
C ARG A 80 -11.68 -2.76 -24.16
N GLU A 81 -12.57 -2.02 -23.51
CA GLU A 81 -13.43 -1.00 -24.13
C GLU A 81 -12.62 0.07 -24.87
N ASN A 82 -11.47 0.45 -24.33
CA ASN A 82 -10.57 1.39 -24.95
C ASN A 82 -9.53 0.74 -25.89
N ASN A 83 -9.68 -0.52 -26.27
CA ASN A 83 -8.84 -1.25 -27.23
C ASN A 83 -7.34 -1.23 -26.86
N PHE A 84 -7.00 -1.41 -25.59
CA PHE A 84 -5.63 -1.67 -25.17
C PHE A 84 -5.25 -3.12 -25.42
N SER A 85 -4.01 -3.34 -25.90
CA SER A 85 -3.56 -4.68 -26.22
C SER A 85 -3.32 -5.52 -24.96
N ASP A 86 -3.46 -6.85 -25.08
CA ASP A 86 -3.06 -7.78 -24.02
C ASP A 86 -1.59 -7.59 -23.66
N PHE A 87 -0.76 -7.31 -24.67
CA PHE A 87 0.65 -7.01 -24.47
C PHE A 87 0.87 -5.83 -23.50
N PHE A 88 0.12 -4.74 -23.63
CA PHE A 88 0.21 -3.59 -22.75
C PHE A 88 -0.31 -3.91 -21.34
N ARG A 89 -1.43 -4.63 -21.26
CA ARG A 89 -2.04 -5.04 -19.99
C ARG A 89 -1.07 -5.89 -19.18
N GLU A 90 -0.52 -6.95 -19.79
CA GLU A 90 0.36 -7.92 -19.14
C GLU A 90 1.77 -7.38 -18.84
N ASN A 91 2.27 -6.42 -19.60
CA ASN A 91 3.65 -5.94 -19.45
C ASN A 91 3.76 -4.55 -18.81
N TYR A 92 2.65 -3.89 -18.50
CA TYR A 92 2.66 -2.58 -17.84
C TYR A 92 1.62 -2.42 -16.74
N ILE A 93 0.32 -2.46 -17.08
CA ILE A 93 -0.74 -2.09 -16.14
C ILE A 93 -0.83 -3.08 -14.97
N PHE A 94 -0.94 -4.36 -15.25
CA PHE A 94 -1.10 -5.36 -14.22
C PHE A 94 0.14 -5.49 -13.33
N PRO A 95 1.37 -5.59 -13.87
CA PRO A 95 2.58 -5.61 -13.04
C PRO A 95 2.71 -4.38 -12.14
N MET A 96 2.45 -3.19 -12.67
CA MET A 96 2.53 -1.95 -11.89
C MET A 96 1.47 -1.90 -10.79
N SER A 97 0.22 -2.19 -11.14
CA SER A 97 -0.89 -2.15 -10.18
C SER A 97 -0.74 -3.22 -9.09
N ALA A 98 -0.37 -4.45 -9.47
CA ALA A 98 -0.09 -5.53 -8.53
C ALA A 98 1.02 -5.16 -7.54
N SER A 99 2.09 -4.51 -8.02
CA SER A 99 3.19 -4.06 -7.17
C SER A 99 2.78 -2.95 -6.19
N ILE A 100 1.87 -2.05 -6.59
CA ILE A 100 1.40 -0.94 -5.75
C ILE A 100 0.52 -1.45 -4.60
N TRP A 101 -0.40 -2.36 -4.89
CA TRP A 101 -1.35 -2.88 -3.89
C TRP A 101 -0.98 -4.25 -3.33
N SER A 102 0.19 -4.79 -3.67
CA SER A 102 0.65 -6.12 -3.22
C SER A 102 -0.41 -7.21 -3.42
N SER A 103 -1.12 -7.14 -4.55
CA SER A 103 -2.27 -7.97 -4.88
C SER A 103 -2.02 -8.80 -6.12
N SER A 104 -2.72 -9.94 -6.25
CA SER A 104 -2.64 -10.76 -7.46
C SER A 104 -3.22 -10.03 -8.68
N GLN A 105 -2.78 -10.41 -9.87
CA GLN A 105 -3.33 -9.86 -11.11
C GLN A 105 -4.85 -10.08 -11.22
N GLU A 106 -5.35 -11.22 -10.77
CA GLU A 106 -6.78 -11.51 -10.80
C GLU A 106 -7.60 -10.52 -9.96
N SER A 107 -7.09 -10.14 -8.79
CA SER A 107 -7.69 -9.13 -7.93
C SER A 107 -7.64 -7.75 -8.58
N ILE A 108 -6.51 -7.39 -9.19
CA ILE A 108 -6.32 -6.11 -9.88
C ILE A 108 -7.25 -5.97 -11.08
N ASN A 109 -7.54 -7.03 -11.82
CA ASN A 109 -8.45 -6.99 -12.96
C ASN A 109 -9.85 -6.46 -12.58
N LYS A 110 -10.31 -6.82 -11.38
CA LYS A 110 -11.64 -6.44 -10.83
C LYS A 110 -11.65 -5.07 -10.16
N PHE A 111 -10.47 -4.47 -9.97
CA PHE A 111 -10.34 -3.17 -9.31
C PHE A 111 -11.02 -2.05 -10.12
N PRO A 112 -11.75 -1.10 -9.48
CA PRO A 112 -12.40 -0.02 -10.22
C PRO A 112 -11.37 0.88 -10.94
N MET A 113 -11.54 1.06 -12.25
CA MET A 113 -10.62 1.88 -13.05
C MET A 113 -10.54 3.33 -12.56
N ARG A 114 -11.64 3.87 -12.04
CA ARG A 114 -11.66 5.21 -11.44
C ARG A 114 -10.69 5.35 -10.27
N SER A 115 -10.58 4.32 -9.44
CA SER A 115 -9.67 4.31 -8.30
C SER A 115 -8.21 4.26 -8.76
N LEU A 116 -7.88 3.41 -9.74
CA LEU A 116 -6.56 3.36 -10.36
C LEU A 116 -6.19 4.71 -10.99
N SER A 117 -7.10 5.29 -11.77
CA SER A 117 -6.92 6.59 -12.42
C SER A 117 -6.62 7.70 -11.40
N SER A 118 -7.44 7.80 -10.36
CA SER A 118 -7.27 8.77 -9.28
C SER A 118 -5.93 8.59 -8.58
N PHE A 119 -5.56 7.36 -8.28
CA PHE A 119 -4.29 7.05 -7.68
C PHE A 119 -3.10 7.43 -8.58
N PHE A 120 -3.11 6.99 -9.84
CA PHE A 120 -2.03 7.30 -10.79
C PHE A 120 -1.87 8.80 -11.00
N LYS A 121 -2.99 9.53 -11.12
CA LYS A 121 -3.00 10.98 -11.25
C LYS A 121 -2.42 11.66 -10.02
N ASN A 122 -2.91 11.30 -8.85
CA ASN A 122 -2.44 11.88 -7.59
C ASN A 122 -0.95 11.62 -7.35
N HIS A 123 -0.45 10.44 -7.68
CA HIS A 123 0.96 10.07 -7.49
C HIS A 123 1.88 10.47 -8.65
N GLY A 124 1.37 11.22 -9.63
CA GLY A 124 2.15 11.67 -10.79
C GLY A 124 2.63 10.53 -11.68
N LEU A 125 1.98 9.35 -11.63
CA LEU A 125 2.34 8.21 -12.46
C LEU A 125 1.88 8.39 -13.91
N LEU A 126 0.86 9.22 -14.13
CA LEU A 126 0.43 9.64 -15.47
C LEU A 126 1.33 10.73 -16.06
N ASP A 127 2.17 11.37 -15.25
CA ASP A 127 3.08 12.43 -15.69
C ASP A 127 4.35 11.81 -16.30
N LEU A 128 4.69 12.19 -17.52
CA LEU A 128 5.96 11.83 -18.16
C LEU A 128 7.10 12.75 -17.71
N ILE A 129 6.76 13.99 -17.34
CA ILE A 129 7.67 15.06 -16.94
C ILE A 129 7.15 15.64 -15.62
N LYS A 130 8.06 16.15 -14.77
CA LYS A 130 7.71 16.76 -13.46
C LYS A 130 7.12 15.77 -12.44
N ARG A 131 7.67 14.57 -12.37
CA ARG A 131 7.32 13.62 -11.32
C ARG A 131 7.71 14.18 -9.95
N PRO A 132 6.92 13.91 -8.88
CA PRO A 132 7.26 14.34 -7.53
C PRO A 132 8.56 13.67 -7.06
N GLN A 133 9.34 14.37 -6.23
CA GLN A 133 10.48 13.76 -5.54
C GLN A 133 9.95 12.84 -4.43
N TRP A 134 10.46 11.64 -4.41
CA TRP A 134 10.14 10.67 -3.36
C TRP A 134 11.17 10.71 -2.25
N PHE A 135 10.70 10.40 -1.03
CA PHE A 135 11.51 10.38 0.17
C PHE A 135 11.21 9.13 0.98
N SER A 136 12.22 8.62 1.66
CA SER A 136 12.11 7.62 2.73
C SER A 136 12.58 8.20 4.05
N VAL A 137 12.14 7.61 5.16
CA VAL A 137 12.57 8.01 6.50
C VAL A 137 13.98 7.49 6.73
N LEU A 138 14.90 8.38 7.08
CA LEU A 138 16.26 7.98 7.43
C LEU A 138 16.24 7.16 8.74
N GLY A 139 16.88 6.00 8.72
CA GLY A 139 16.89 5.07 9.86
C GLY A 139 15.61 4.22 10.01
N GLY A 140 14.66 4.33 9.06
CA GLY A 140 13.44 3.52 9.02
C GLY A 140 12.30 4.06 9.90
N SER A 141 11.14 3.39 9.82
CA SER A 141 9.90 3.88 10.44
C SER A 141 9.92 3.93 11.97
N ASN A 142 10.73 3.11 12.63
CA ASN A 142 10.84 3.14 14.09
C ASN A 142 11.26 4.52 14.63
N THR A 143 12.04 5.27 13.85
CA THR A 143 12.53 6.59 14.28
C THR A 143 11.40 7.59 14.54
N TYR A 144 10.38 7.62 13.71
CA TYR A 144 9.23 8.51 13.95
C TYR A 144 8.23 7.95 14.95
N ILE A 145 8.10 6.62 15.04
CA ILE A 145 7.26 5.98 16.07
C ILE A 145 7.77 6.33 17.45
N ASP A 146 9.08 6.22 17.69
CA ASP A 146 9.71 6.59 18.96
C ASP A 146 9.49 8.09 19.30
N LYS A 147 9.54 8.96 18.28
CA LYS A 147 9.29 10.38 18.46
C LYS A 147 7.83 10.66 18.81
N ILE A 148 6.88 9.98 18.14
CA ILE A 148 5.44 10.08 18.47
C ILE A 148 5.22 9.67 19.92
N ILE A 149 5.73 8.51 20.34
CA ILE A 149 5.56 8.01 21.71
C ILE A 149 6.13 8.99 22.73
N LYS A 150 7.33 9.55 22.49
CA LYS A 150 7.98 10.50 23.40
C LYS A 150 7.26 11.84 23.51
N GLN A 151 6.68 12.34 22.40
CA GLN A 151 6.03 13.65 22.37
C GLN A 151 4.54 13.58 22.68
N SER A 152 3.92 12.41 22.56
CA SER A 152 2.51 12.23 22.86
C SER A 152 2.23 12.18 24.36
N GLN A 153 0.99 12.50 24.75
CA GLN A 153 0.52 12.37 26.12
C GLN A 153 -0.01 10.97 26.43
N ILE A 154 0.56 9.93 25.80
CA ILE A 154 0.18 8.53 26.05
C ILE A 154 0.53 8.21 27.51
N LYS A 155 -0.47 7.90 28.33
CA LYS A 155 -0.27 7.53 29.74
C LYS A 155 0.21 6.09 29.89
N ASN A 156 -0.34 5.19 29.09
CA ASN A 156 -0.03 3.77 29.15
C ASN A 156 0.11 3.20 27.72
N LEU A 157 1.15 2.41 27.51
CA LEU A 157 1.39 1.67 26.27
C LEU A 157 1.55 0.18 26.62
N PHE A 158 0.62 -0.63 26.13
CA PHE A 158 0.63 -2.08 26.32
C PHE A 158 1.01 -2.76 25.01
N LEU A 159 2.18 -3.39 24.98
CA LEU A 159 2.64 -4.18 23.83
C LEU A 159 2.27 -5.65 24.03
N ASN A 160 2.00 -6.36 22.93
CA ASN A 160 1.60 -7.78 22.92
C ASN A 160 0.36 -8.05 23.81
N ALA A 161 -0.52 -7.07 23.95
CA ALA A 161 -1.73 -7.19 24.75
C ALA A 161 -2.83 -7.87 23.95
N GLN A 162 -3.35 -8.99 24.48
CA GLN A 162 -4.59 -9.59 23.96
C GLN A 162 -5.76 -8.95 24.71
N VAL A 163 -6.57 -8.19 23.98
CA VAL A 163 -7.67 -7.44 24.59
C VAL A 163 -9.03 -8.02 24.17
N SER A 164 -10.01 -7.90 25.09
CA SER A 164 -11.43 -8.09 24.83
C SER A 164 -12.14 -6.79 25.21
N ILE A 165 -13.03 -6.33 24.34
CA ILE A 165 -13.67 -5.03 24.45
C ILE A 165 -15.16 -5.23 24.51
N ASN A 166 -15.78 -4.58 25.49
CA ASN A 166 -17.24 -4.54 25.65
C ASN A 166 -17.68 -3.11 25.92
N ARG A 167 -18.73 -2.65 25.29
CA ARG A 167 -19.24 -1.28 25.45
C ARG A 167 -20.49 -1.30 26.33
N GLU A 168 -20.53 -0.38 27.24
CA GLU A 168 -21.70 -0.11 28.09
C GLU A 168 -22.25 1.28 27.81
N GLU A 169 -23.41 1.61 28.34
CA GLU A 169 -24.03 2.91 28.07
C GLU A 169 -23.14 4.11 28.37
N GLU A 170 -22.34 4.05 29.44
CA GLU A 170 -21.50 5.15 29.91
C GLU A 170 -20.04 4.98 29.60
N LYS A 171 -19.53 3.73 29.44
CA LYS A 171 -18.09 3.43 29.35
C LYS A 171 -17.79 2.31 28.37
N VAL A 172 -16.53 2.30 27.90
CA VAL A 172 -15.95 1.19 27.18
C VAL A 172 -15.06 0.41 28.14
N LEU A 173 -15.32 -0.88 28.27
CA LEU A 173 -14.53 -1.79 29.09
C LEU A 173 -13.50 -2.48 28.22
N VAL A 174 -12.22 -2.33 28.56
CA VAL A 174 -11.12 -3.02 27.89
C VAL A 174 -10.47 -3.98 28.87
N GLN A 175 -10.67 -5.26 28.67
CA GLN A 175 -10.05 -6.32 29.43
C GLN A 175 -8.75 -6.77 28.77
N ASN A 176 -7.67 -6.77 29.56
CA ASN A 176 -6.36 -7.33 29.18
C ASN A 176 -5.98 -8.33 30.27
N ASN A 177 -6.03 -9.62 29.97
CA ASN A 177 -5.96 -10.72 30.93
C ASN A 177 -6.99 -10.51 32.06
N ASP A 178 -6.54 -10.42 33.32
CA ASP A 178 -7.39 -10.26 34.51
C ASP A 178 -7.67 -8.78 34.86
N ILE A 179 -7.16 -7.84 34.08
CA ILE A 179 -7.30 -6.41 34.36
C ILE A 179 -8.32 -5.79 33.40
N THR A 180 -9.36 -5.20 33.97
CA THR A 180 -10.35 -4.43 33.22
C THR A 180 -10.17 -2.94 33.49
N ASN A 181 -9.98 -2.16 32.44
CA ASN A 181 -9.92 -0.71 32.49
C ASN A 181 -11.16 -0.11 31.83
N GLN A 182 -11.56 1.07 32.30
CA GLN A 182 -12.70 1.82 31.78
C GLN A 182 -12.21 3.05 31.02
N TYR A 183 -12.83 3.31 29.86
CA TYR A 183 -12.53 4.45 29.01
C TYR A 183 -13.82 5.13 28.55
N ASP A 184 -13.73 6.39 28.16
CA ASP A 184 -14.87 7.18 27.68
C ASP A 184 -15.23 6.82 26.23
N ALA A 185 -14.24 6.40 25.44
CA ALA A 185 -14.41 5.99 24.04
C ALA A 185 -13.28 5.06 23.62
N ILE A 186 -13.44 4.42 22.46
CA ILE A 186 -12.43 3.60 21.81
C ILE A 186 -12.19 4.05 20.37
N ILE A 187 -10.92 4.01 19.95
CA ILE A 187 -10.52 4.24 18.56
C ILE A 187 -9.83 2.98 18.06
N PHE A 188 -10.44 2.31 17.09
CA PHE A 188 -9.82 1.19 16.39
C PHE A 188 -8.91 1.70 15.26
N ALA A 189 -7.61 1.38 15.36
CA ALA A 189 -6.60 1.73 14.36
C ALA A 189 -5.91 0.49 13.77
N CYS A 190 -6.52 -0.68 13.92
CA CYS A 190 -6.09 -1.96 13.36
C CYS A 190 -6.81 -2.28 12.03
N HIS A 191 -6.54 -3.44 11.46
CA HIS A 191 -7.30 -3.92 10.30
C HIS A 191 -8.77 -4.14 10.64
N ALA A 192 -9.68 -3.90 9.69
CA ALA A 192 -11.11 -4.04 9.89
C ALA A 192 -11.50 -5.46 10.35
N ASN A 193 -10.91 -6.51 9.76
CA ASN A 193 -11.15 -7.91 10.13
C ASN A 193 -10.67 -8.27 11.54
N GLN A 194 -9.76 -7.50 12.14
CA GLN A 194 -9.26 -7.73 13.50
C GLN A 194 -10.20 -7.17 14.58
N ILE A 195 -11.09 -6.25 14.20
CA ILE A 195 -12.01 -5.60 15.16
C ILE A 195 -13.01 -6.63 15.69
N GLU A 196 -13.56 -7.48 14.83
CA GLU A 196 -14.52 -8.53 15.20
C GLU A 196 -13.94 -9.53 16.21
N GLU A 197 -12.62 -9.74 16.19
CA GLU A 197 -11.96 -10.65 17.13
C GLU A 197 -11.95 -10.10 18.55
N VAL A 198 -11.87 -8.78 18.71
CA VAL A 198 -11.70 -8.11 20.01
C VAL A 198 -12.96 -7.46 20.55
N LEU A 199 -13.87 -6.97 19.68
CA LEU A 199 -15.13 -6.32 20.07
C LEU A 199 -16.23 -7.37 20.26
N LYS A 200 -16.75 -7.52 21.49
CA LYS A 200 -17.67 -8.60 21.86
C LYS A 200 -19.16 -8.25 21.69
N ASP A 201 -19.47 -6.98 21.66
CA ASP A 201 -20.83 -6.43 21.52
C ASP A 201 -21.00 -5.69 20.18
N ILE A 202 -20.37 -6.20 19.13
CA ILE A 202 -20.46 -5.64 17.78
C ILE A 202 -21.93 -5.59 17.31
N SER A 203 -22.36 -4.46 16.75
CA SER A 203 -23.72 -4.34 16.19
C SER A 203 -23.80 -4.95 14.79
N SER A 204 -25.01 -5.24 14.32
CA SER A 204 -25.25 -5.78 12.97
C SER A 204 -24.75 -4.82 11.88
N GLU A 205 -24.90 -3.52 12.10
CA GLU A 205 -24.47 -2.48 11.16
C GLU A 205 -22.94 -2.36 11.12
N GLU A 206 -22.27 -2.49 12.25
CA GLU A 206 -20.81 -2.53 12.34
C GLU A 206 -20.27 -3.79 11.67
N GLU A 207 -20.84 -4.96 11.95
CA GLU A 207 -20.47 -6.23 11.32
C GLU A 207 -20.63 -6.17 9.80
N GLU A 208 -21.76 -5.67 9.30
CA GLU A 208 -21.99 -5.45 7.87
C GLU A 208 -20.89 -4.56 7.27
N ALA A 209 -20.63 -3.40 7.88
CA ALA A 209 -19.66 -2.44 7.37
C ALA A 209 -18.23 -2.98 7.38
N LEU A 210 -17.80 -3.68 8.44
CA LEU A 210 -16.47 -4.25 8.59
C LEU A 210 -16.24 -5.45 7.66
N SER A 211 -17.27 -6.28 7.42
CA SER A 211 -17.19 -7.43 6.51
C SER A 211 -16.94 -7.03 5.04
N MET A 212 -17.19 -5.77 4.67
CA MET A 212 -16.91 -5.25 3.33
C MET A 212 -15.42 -5.03 3.05
N PHE A 213 -14.56 -5.14 4.06
CA PHE A 213 -13.10 -5.02 3.93
C PHE A 213 -12.46 -6.40 3.87
N GLU A 214 -12.19 -6.85 2.66
CA GLU A 214 -11.49 -8.11 2.42
C GLU A 214 -9.98 -7.94 2.51
N TYR A 215 -9.27 -8.98 2.95
CA TYR A 215 -7.81 -8.99 3.06
C TYR A 215 -7.22 -10.20 2.36
N THR A 216 -6.06 -10.02 1.71
CA THR A 216 -5.27 -11.12 1.14
C THR A 216 -4.00 -11.34 1.94
N LYS A 217 -3.68 -12.62 2.16
CA LYS A 217 -2.41 -13.02 2.79
C LYS A 217 -1.27 -12.93 1.78
N ASN A 218 -0.17 -12.39 2.21
CA ASN A 218 1.05 -12.25 1.44
C ASN A 218 2.23 -12.82 2.22
N ASN A 219 2.88 -13.86 1.69
CA ASN A 219 4.17 -14.32 2.20
C ASN A 219 5.24 -13.33 1.77
N VAL A 220 5.94 -12.78 2.73
CA VAL A 220 6.97 -11.77 2.52
C VAL A 220 8.31 -12.27 3.04
N LEU A 221 9.35 -12.17 2.22
CA LEU A 221 10.72 -12.47 2.61
C LEU A 221 11.56 -11.21 2.69
N LEU A 222 12.31 -11.06 3.78
CA LEU A 222 13.46 -10.16 3.86
C LEU A 222 14.73 -10.99 3.65
N HIS A 223 15.50 -10.72 2.60
CA HIS A 223 16.61 -11.58 2.18
C HIS A 223 17.73 -10.81 1.45
N THR A 224 18.81 -11.55 1.13
CA THR A 224 19.95 -11.06 0.33
C THR A 224 20.15 -11.85 -0.96
N ASP A 225 19.23 -12.73 -1.31
CA ASP A 225 19.34 -13.54 -2.51
C ASP A 225 18.97 -12.74 -3.76
N SER A 226 19.97 -12.47 -4.60
CA SER A 226 19.78 -11.72 -5.86
C SER A 226 19.23 -12.55 -7.02
N THR A 227 18.99 -13.85 -6.84
CA THR A 227 18.40 -14.70 -7.89
C THR A 227 16.94 -14.32 -8.19
N LEU A 228 16.27 -13.63 -7.25
CA LEU A 228 14.93 -13.04 -7.43
C LEU A 228 14.95 -11.64 -8.07
N MET A 229 16.10 -11.21 -8.58
CA MET A 229 16.26 -9.95 -9.30
C MET A 229 16.61 -10.22 -10.77
N PRO A 230 16.44 -9.25 -11.69
CA PRO A 230 16.90 -9.41 -13.06
C PRO A 230 18.38 -9.78 -13.11
N GLU A 231 18.75 -10.70 -14.01
CA GLU A 231 20.14 -11.12 -14.20
C GLU A 231 21.07 -9.92 -14.47
N GLU A 232 20.60 -8.98 -15.30
CA GLU A 232 21.33 -7.75 -15.58
C GLU A 232 21.09 -6.71 -14.48
N LYS A 233 22.09 -6.41 -13.64
CA LYS A 233 22.00 -5.39 -12.57
C LYS A 233 21.60 -4.00 -13.10
N SER A 234 21.84 -3.71 -14.37
CA SER A 234 21.44 -2.47 -15.03
C SER A 234 19.91 -2.29 -15.19
N LEU A 235 19.14 -3.38 -15.04
CA LEU A 235 17.67 -3.41 -15.04
C LEU A 235 17.08 -3.31 -13.64
N TRP A 236 17.90 -3.44 -12.60
CA TRP A 236 17.41 -3.36 -11.23
C TRP A 236 16.78 -2.00 -10.97
N SER A 237 15.59 -2.06 -10.41
CA SER A 237 14.78 -0.92 -10.03
C SER A 237 14.44 -1.00 -8.55
N SER A 238 13.90 0.06 -7.98
CA SER A 238 13.38 0.02 -6.62
C SER A 238 12.30 -1.05 -6.45
N TRP A 239 11.47 -1.20 -7.48
CA TRP A 239 10.37 -2.16 -7.56
C TRP A 239 10.56 -3.00 -8.80
N ASN A 240 10.63 -4.32 -8.66
CA ASN A 240 10.85 -5.25 -9.77
C ASN A 240 9.75 -6.29 -9.76
N SER A 241 8.90 -6.27 -10.79
CA SER A 241 7.82 -7.23 -10.98
C SER A 241 8.25 -8.33 -11.94
N PHE A 242 8.03 -9.57 -11.55
CA PHE A 242 8.34 -10.76 -12.32
C PHE A 242 7.06 -11.55 -12.58
N LYS A 243 6.87 -11.98 -13.82
CA LYS A 243 5.77 -12.83 -14.17
C LYS A 243 6.11 -13.78 -15.29
N ASN A 244 5.87 -15.06 -15.06
CA ASN A 244 5.88 -16.12 -16.06
C ASN A 244 4.76 -17.14 -15.76
N ASN A 245 4.73 -18.25 -16.48
CA ASN A 245 3.71 -19.27 -16.31
C ASN A 245 3.73 -19.96 -14.92
N LYS A 246 4.82 -19.84 -14.16
CA LYS A 246 5.01 -20.54 -12.88
C LYS A 246 5.04 -19.55 -11.70
N TYR A 247 5.59 -18.38 -11.88
CA TYR A 247 5.87 -17.43 -10.81
C TYR A 247 5.26 -16.05 -11.12
N ASP A 248 4.75 -15.40 -10.07
CA ASP A 248 4.22 -14.03 -10.11
C ASP A 248 4.59 -13.35 -8.77
N TYR A 249 5.60 -12.49 -8.78
CA TYR A 249 6.13 -11.86 -7.57
C TYR A 249 6.71 -10.47 -7.82
N VAL A 250 6.90 -9.75 -6.73
CA VAL A 250 7.54 -8.44 -6.71
C VAL A 250 8.71 -8.48 -5.75
N SER A 251 9.88 -7.98 -6.18
CA SER A 251 11.06 -7.78 -5.34
C SER A 251 11.38 -6.29 -5.23
N TYR A 252 11.44 -5.79 -4.00
CA TYR A 252 11.87 -4.44 -3.67
C TYR A 252 13.35 -4.42 -3.36
N TRP A 253 14.12 -3.60 -4.07
CA TRP A 253 15.53 -3.38 -3.76
C TRP A 253 15.66 -2.30 -2.69
N MET A 254 15.87 -2.72 -1.46
CA MET A 254 15.80 -1.85 -0.29
C MET A 254 16.94 -0.82 -0.26
N ASN A 255 18.13 -1.15 -0.78
CA ASN A 255 19.24 -0.19 -0.85
C ASN A 255 18.93 1.02 -1.75
N ASN A 256 18.07 0.86 -2.76
CA ASN A 256 17.64 1.96 -3.61
C ASN A 256 16.44 2.73 -3.04
N LEU A 257 15.64 2.08 -2.17
CA LEU A 257 14.48 2.69 -1.50
C LEU A 257 14.87 3.39 -0.20
N GLN A 258 15.86 2.88 0.50
CA GLN A 258 16.30 3.38 1.81
C GLN A 258 17.82 3.55 1.81
N LYS A 259 18.30 4.55 2.56
CA LYS A 259 19.72 4.72 2.80
C LYS A 259 20.16 3.72 3.88
N LEU A 260 20.53 2.51 3.45
CA LEU A 260 21.01 1.47 4.35
C LEU A 260 22.53 1.55 4.52
N ASP A 261 23.00 1.43 5.76
CA ASP A 261 24.42 1.34 6.07
C ASP A 261 24.90 -0.12 5.94
N THR A 262 24.95 -0.61 4.69
CA THR A 262 25.40 -1.96 4.36
C THR A 262 25.94 -2.07 2.95
N GLN A 263 26.91 -2.97 2.75
CA GLN A 263 27.43 -3.33 1.43
C GLN A 263 26.65 -4.49 0.77
N LYS A 264 25.74 -5.13 1.52
CA LYS A 264 24.92 -6.20 0.97
C LYS A 264 23.71 -5.61 0.26
N ASP A 265 23.33 -6.18 -0.87
CA ASP A 265 22.04 -5.91 -1.48
C ASP A 265 20.96 -6.59 -0.64
N ILE A 266 19.97 -5.83 -0.19
CA ILE A 266 18.84 -6.30 0.64
C ILE A 266 17.56 -6.18 -0.16
N PHE A 267 16.75 -7.23 -0.12
CA PHE A 267 15.50 -7.33 -0.84
C PHE A 267 14.35 -7.66 0.08
N VAL A 268 13.17 -7.17 -0.29
CA VAL A 268 11.89 -7.63 0.24
C VAL A 268 11.10 -8.19 -0.94
N THR A 269 10.79 -9.48 -0.89
CA THR A 269 10.05 -10.15 -1.97
C THR A 269 8.73 -10.71 -1.45
N LEU A 270 7.69 -10.57 -2.25
CA LEU A 270 6.35 -11.06 -1.95
C LEU A 270 5.68 -11.64 -3.20
N GLY A 271 4.76 -12.57 -3.00
CA GLY A 271 4.03 -13.26 -4.06
C GLY A 271 4.45 -14.73 -4.20
N ASN A 272 4.24 -15.29 -5.39
CA ASN A 272 4.64 -16.66 -5.72
C ASN A 272 6.00 -16.63 -6.42
N PHE A 273 7.07 -16.85 -5.66
CA PHE A 273 8.47 -16.80 -6.13
C PHE A 273 9.15 -18.17 -6.09
N PRO A 274 10.27 -18.38 -6.82
CA PRO A 274 11.08 -19.59 -6.73
C PRO A 274 11.65 -19.81 -5.33
N ASP A 275 11.97 -21.05 -5.01
CA ASP A 275 12.73 -21.37 -3.80
C ASP A 275 14.06 -20.61 -3.79
N ILE A 276 14.44 -20.13 -2.63
CA ILE A 276 15.69 -19.41 -2.40
C ILE A 276 16.51 -20.08 -1.31
N ASP A 277 17.78 -19.76 -1.25
CA ASP A 277 18.69 -20.22 -0.22
C ASP A 277 18.26 -19.69 1.16
N GLU A 278 17.86 -20.58 2.04
CA GLU A 278 17.41 -20.25 3.41
C GLU A 278 18.50 -19.51 4.22
N GLU A 279 19.77 -19.74 3.94
CA GLU A 279 20.88 -19.02 4.60
C GLU A 279 20.92 -17.53 4.23
N ARG A 280 20.25 -17.16 3.15
CA ARG A 280 20.13 -15.77 2.70
C ARG A 280 18.86 -15.08 3.19
N VAL A 281 17.98 -15.78 3.89
CA VAL A 281 16.73 -15.25 4.43
C VAL A 281 16.95 -14.71 5.83
N PHE A 282 16.67 -13.43 6.05
CA PHE A 282 16.69 -12.84 7.38
C PHE A 282 15.38 -13.09 8.13
N LYS A 283 14.26 -12.98 7.42
CA LYS A 283 12.92 -13.10 8.04
C LYS A 283 11.86 -13.48 7.02
N LYS A 284 10.94 -14.37 7.45
CA LYS A 284 9.69 -14.68 6.76
C LYS A 284 8.55 -14.06 7.56
N ILE A 285 7.64 -13.37 6.89
CA ILE A 285 6.54 -12.66 7.53
C ILE A 285 5.28 -12.89 6.70
N ASP A 286 4.19 -13.26 7.36
CA ASP A 286 2.88 -13.30 6.75
C ASP A 286 2.18 -11.96 7.02
N TYR A 287 1.97 -11.20 5.96
CA TYR A 287 1.22 -9.95 6.01
C TYR A 287 -0.15 -10.11 5.37
N GLU A 288 -1.08 -9.28 5.80
CA GLU A 288 -2.38 -9.13 5.16
C GLU A 288 -2.49 -7.73 4.54
N HIS A 289 -2.96 -7.67 3.29
CA HIS A 289 -3.22 -6.42 2.60
C HIS A 289 -4.71 -6.30 2.26
N PRO A 290 -5.33 -5.13 2.47
CA PRO A 290 -6.71 -4.91 2.10
C PRO A 290 -6.88 -4.98 0.58
N LEU A 291 -7.93 -5.67 0.14
CA LEU A 291 -8.41 -5.66 -1.24
C LEU A 291 -9.34 -4.47 -1.45
N TYR A 292 -9.14 -3.77 -2.56
CA TYR A 292 -9.99 -2.64 -2.91
C TYR A 292 -10.99 -3.05 -3.99
N SER A 293 -12.27 -3.03 -3.62
CA SER A 293 -13.40 -3.40 -4.47
C SER A 293 -14.52 -2.35 -4.34
N GLU A 294 -15.61 -2.52 -5.05
CA GLU A 294 -16.81 -1.71 -4.84
C GLU A 294 -17.37 -1.88 -3.43
N ASN A 295 -17.27 -3.09 -2.85
CA ASN A 295 -17.66 -3.35 -1.46
C ASN A 295 -16.82 -2.52 -0.49
N THR A 296 -15.51 -2.46 -0.69
CA THR A 296 -14.64 -1.62 0.14
C THR A 296 -15.07 -0.15 0.12
N LEU A 297 -15.43 0.39 -1.04
CA LEU A 297 -15.92 1.76 -1.15
C LEU A 297 -17.28 1.97 -0.44
N ALA A 298 -18.16 0.96 -0.44
CA ALA A 298 -19.41 0.98 0.32
C ALA A 298 -19.12 0.92 1.83
N GLY A 299 -18.27 0.00 2.28
CA GLY A 299 -17.84 -0.12 3.68
C GLY A 299 -17.22 1.17 4.22
N GLN A 300 -16.35 1.85 3.45
CA GLN A 300 -15.80 3.15 3.82
C GLN A 300 -16.87 4.20 4.11
N LYS A 301 -17.95 4.22 3.32
CA LYS A 301 -19.07 5.14 3.53
C LYS A 301 -19.86 4.81 4.79
N LEU A 302 -20.13 3.53 5.05
CA LEU A 302 -20.83 3.07 6.24
C LEU A 302 -20.02 3.38 7.50
N ILE A 303 -18.74 3.01 7.54
CA ILE A 303 -17.85 3.34 8.66
C ILE A 303 -17.83 4.86 8.92
N LYS A 304 -17.79 5.66 7.87
CA LYS A 304 -17.80 7.12 8.01
C LYS A 304 -19.09 7.66 8.62
N SER A 305 -20.24 7.05 8.34
CA SER A 305 -21.53 7.49 8.89
C SER A 305 -21.73 7.10 10.35
N MET A 306 -21.07 6.06 10.86
CA MET A 306 -21.21 5.56 12.22
C MET A 306 -20.11 6.03 13.20
N GLN A 307 -19.26 6.96 12.79
CA GLN A 307 -18.21 7.48 13.67
C GLN A 307 -18.80 8.14 14.93
N GLY A 308 -18.38 7.68 16.11
CA GLY A 308 -18.84 8.16 17.40
C GLY A 308 -20.06 7.41 17.94
N GLU A 309 -20.75 6.60 17.14
CA GLU A 309 -21.82 5.73 17.63
C GLU A 309 -21.25 4.72 18.62
N ASN A 310 -21.99 4.41 19.67
CA ASN A 310 -21.57 3.50 20.74
C ASN A 310 -20.15 3.81 21.29
N LYS A 311 -19.76 5.12 21.33
CA LYS A 311 -18.43 5.57 21.80
C LYS A 311 -17.25 5.00 20.99
N THR A 312 -17.49 4.62 19.74
CA THR A 312 -16.54 3.91 18.88
C THR A 312 -16.15 4.75 17.69
N TYR A 313 -14.85 4.78 17.40
CA TYR A 313 -14.28 5.44 16.26
C TYR A 313 -13.37 4.47 15.50
N PHE A 314 -13.33 4.62 14.19
CA PHE A 314 -12.53 3.79 13.30
C PHE A 314 -11.57 4.67 12.49
N VAL A 315 -10.29 4.34 12.50
CA VAL A 315 -9.28 5.02 11.71
C VAL A 315 -8.37 3.99 11.04
N GLY A 316 -7.76 4.35 9.94
CA GLY A 316 -6.81 3.48 9.26
C GLY A 316 -6.70 3.78 7.77
N ALA A 317 -5.63 3.26 7.17
CA ALA A 317 -5.37 3.44 5.75
C ALA A 317 -6.45 2.78 4.85
N HIS A 318 -7.12 1.75 5.34
CA HIS A 318 -8.21 1.06 4.65
C HIS A 318 -9.46 1.95 4.42
N LEU A 319 -9.59 3.05 5.16
CA LEU A 319 -10.63 4.06 4.94
C LEU A 319 -10.33 5.02 3.78
N GLY A 320 -9.22 4.85 3.10
CA GLY A 320 -8.80 5.53 1.88
C GLY A 320 -8.30 4.54 0.83
N TYR A 321 -7.16 4.80 0.25
CA TYR A 321 -6.53 3.95 -0.78
C TYR A 321 -5.42 3.03 -0.23
N GLY A 322 -5.23 2.96 1.10
CA GLY A 322 -4.26 2.08 1.76
C GLY A 322 -2.89 2.69 2.00
N PHE A 323 -2.75 4.01 1.93
CA PHE A 323 -1.48 4.69 2.11
C PHE A 323 -1.39 5.41 3.46
N HIS A 324 -0.16 5.73 3.87
CA HIS A 324 0.09 6.43 5.16
C HIS A 324 -0.70 7.75 5.27
N GLU A 325 -0.82 8.50 4.19
CA GLU A 325 -1.63 9.74 4.17
C GLU A 325 -3.10 9.48 4.49
N ASP A 326 -3.65 8.36 3.98
CA ASP A 326 -5.05 7.99 4.25
C ASP A 326 -5.26 7.66 5.74
N GLY A 327 -4.29 6.98 6.36
CA GLY A 327 -4.31 6.67 7.78
C GLY A 327 -4.33 7.95 8.64
N ILE A 328 -3.43 8.90 8.34
CA ILE A 328 -3.39 10.18 9.06
C ILE A 328 -4.66 10.99 8.79
N LYS A 329 -5.13 11.02 7.55
CA LYS A 329 -6.35 11.75 7.18
C LYS A 329 -7.56 11.24 7.95
N SER A 330 -7.74 9.93 8.04
CA SER A 330 -8.83 9.32 8.82
C SER A 330 -8.75 9.71 10.29
N SER A 331 -7.55 9.72 10.87
CA SER A 331 -7.33 10.13 12.25
C SER A 331 -7.67 11.60 12.48
N VAL A 332 -7.29 12.50 11.56
CA VAL A 332 -7.62 13.93 11.63
C VAL A 332 -9.12 14.16 11.48
N GLU A 333 -9.82 13.39 10.65
CA GLU A 333 -11.28 13.45 10.50
C GLU A 333 -11.98 13.05 11.80
N VAL A 334 -11.57 11.96 12.43
CA VAL A 334 -12.11 11.50 13.72
C VAL A 334 -11.84 12.50 14.84
N LEU A 335 -10.65 13.08 14.92
CA LEU A 335 -10.32 14.11 15.93
C LEU A 335 -11.22 15.34 15.83
N LYS A 336 -11.70 15.71 14.65
CA LYS A 336 -12.67 16.82 14.50
C LYS A 336 -14.00 16.45 15.13
N ILE A 337 -14.49 15.23 14.89
CA ILE A 337 -15.77 14.74 15.46
C ILE A 337 -15.68 14.67 16.99
N ILE A 338 -14.56 14.23 17.56
CA ILE A 338 -14.37 14.16 19.01
C ILE A 338 -14.34 15.55 19.67
N ASN A 339 -13.91 16.57 18.95
CA ASN A 339 -13.79 17.94 19.48
C ASN A 339 -15.03 18.83 19.23
N GLU A 340 -16.01 18.36 18.46
CA GLU A 340 -17.32 18.99 18.27
C GLU A 340 -18.26 18.61 19.41
#